data_878ede0b31e97143ed96eb2ecda77c2c
#
_entry.id   878ede0b31e97143ed96eb2ecda77c2c
#
_cell.length_a   1.000
_cell.length_b   1.000
_cell.length_c   1.000
_cell.angle_alpha   90.00
_cell.angle_beta   90.00
_cell.angle_gamma   90.00
#
_symmetry.space_group_name_H-M   'P 1'
#
loop_
_entity.id
_entity.type
_entity.pdbx_description
1 polymer ?
#
loop_
_entity_poly.entity_id
_entity_poly.type
_entity_poly.pdbx_seq_one_letter_code
_entity_poly.pdbx_strand_id
1 'polypeptide(L)'
;MPPLPASMHTTARKIYDWYESQKEDHREHLGASLIGHHCDRYLWLTFRWSVSPQFEGRVLRLFNTGKREEARVYDELRAIGVEIHTEENGKQIICRDPSGHFGGSLDGIGLGFPEAPKTWAVLEVKTCNASSFAKLAKSKSVKAEKPQHYAQMQTYMGMMGLDRALYFAVNKDSDDLYTEWVHADKEAYLDALARAKRIVNAASPPSRISEDPANWQCKMCDMYKLCHQQEPAEANCRTCCHATPVEGGKWHCNEYSKGLSAEAQRAGCDSHIFIPALVHGTPVDGGVNFVEYFVEGTGETFKNGPAHTKSKAMSKKRKKPDANLEPFVDDEIIPF
;
A
#
# COMPACT_ATOMS: atom_id res chain seq x y z
N MET A 1 18.65 6.17 -46.98
CA MET A 1 18.30 6.11 -45.56
C MET A 1 18.78 4.77 -45.01
N PRO A 2 19.48 4.74 -43.88
CA PRO A 2 19.80 3.47 -43.26
C PRO A 2 18.48 2.76 -42.87
N PRO A 3 18.40 1.44 -43.01
CA PRO A 3 17.20 0.69 -42.64
C PRO A 3 16.94 0.85 -41.12
N LEU A 4 15.68 1.03 -40.73
CA LEU A 4 15.30 1.04 -39.31
C LEU A 4 15.64 -0.31 -38.71
N PRO A 5 16.19 -0.34 -37.47
CA PRO A 5 16.54 -1.59 -36.83
C PRO A 5 15.29 -2.46 -36.62
N ALA A 6 15.46 -3.79 -36.72
CA ALA A 6 14.39 -4.78 -36.68
C ALA A 6 13.63 -4.88 -35.35
N SER A 7 14.09 -4.26 -34.24
CA SER A 7 13.35 -4.24 -32.98
C SER A 7 12.55 -2.95 -32.85
N MET A 8 11.25 -3.06 -33.10
CA MET A 8 10.34 -1.92 -33.23
C MET A 8 9.87 -1.25 -31.92
N HIS A 9 10.40 -1.57 -30.77
CA HIS A 9 9.87 -1.02 -29.50
C HIS A 9 10.94 -0.47 -28.56
N THR A 10 12.15 -0.18 -29.05
CA THR A 10 13.28 0.27 -28.22
C THR A 10 12.97 1.57 -27.45
N THR A 11 12.29 2.53 -28.09
CA THR A 11 11.92 3.80 -27.44
C THR A 11 10.90 3.57 -26.32
N ALA A 12 9.84 2.79 -26.56
CA ALA A 12 8.86 2.47 -25.54
C ALA A 12 9.50 1.72 -24.35
N ARG A 13 10.39 0.74 -24.65
CA ARG A 13 11.11 0.01 -23.59
C ARG A 13 11.98 0.94 -22.75
N LYS A 14 12.71 1.87 -23.35
CA LYS A 14 13.53 2.87 -22.63
C LYS A 14 12.67 3.78 -21.72
N ILE A 15 11.45 4.12 -22.17
CA ILE A 15 10.51 4.88 -21.33
C ILE A 15 10.09 4.05 -20.11
N TYR A 16 9.75 2.77 -20.27
CA TYR A 16 9.40 1.90 -19.16
C TYR A 16 10.59 1.68 -18.21
N ASP A 17 11.79 1.45 -18.75
CA ASP A 17 13.01 1.32 -17.95
C ASP A 17 13.30 2.61 -17.14
N TRP A 18 12.98 3.78 -17.68
CA TRP A 18 13.10 5.04 -16.96
C TRP A 18 12.11 5.10 -15.77
N TYR A 19 10.84 4.73 -15.97
CA TYR A 19 9.89 4.63 -14.85
C TYR A 19 10.37 3.64 -13.80
N GLU A 20 10.86 2.47 -14.20
CA GLU A 20 11.39 1.43 -13.29
C GLU A 20 12.64 1.88 -12.53
N SER A 21 13.39 2.85 -13.06
CA SER A 21 14.55 3.44 -12.40
C SER A 21 14.20 4.47 -11.32
N GLN A 22 12.98 5.01 -11.35
CA GLN A 22 12.49 5.92 -10.32
C GLN A 22 12.11 5.10 -9.09
N LYS A 23 12.99 5.11 -8.09
CA LYS A 23 12.75 4.38 -6.85
C LYS A 23 11.83 5.20 -5.96
N GLU A 24 10.71 4.61 -5.59
CA GLU A 24 9.90 5.10 -4.48
C GLU A 24 10.27 4.32 -3.20
N ASP A 25 10.41 5.04 -2.10
CA ASP A 25 10.64 4.45 -0.79
C ASP A 25 9.35 3.82 -0.24
N HIS A 26 9.49 2.83 0.60
CA HIS A 26 8.36 2.29 1.35
C HIS A 26 7.68 3.38 2.18
N ARG A 27 6.35 3.39 2.17
CA ARG A 27 5.56 4.24 3.05
C ARG A 27 5.84 3.90 4.51
N GLU A 28 6.07 4.93 5.34
CA GLU A 28 6.46 4.73 6.74
C GLU A 28 5.29 4.39 7.67
N HIS A 29 4.07 4.58 7.21
CA HIS A 29 2.83 4.34 7.96
C HIS A 29 1.90 3.40 7.21
N LEU A 30 0.95 2.81 7.90
CA LEU A 30 -0.16 2.11 7.27
C LEU A 30 -1.05 3.13 6.56
N GLY A 31 -1.22 2.99 5.26
CA GLY A 31 -1.96 3.95 4.45
C GLY A 31 -3.47 3.85 4.65
N ALA A 32 -4.14 5.01 4.79
CA ALA A 32 -5.60 5.08 4.79
C ALA A 32 -6.20 4.52 3.49
N SER A 33 -5.51 4.69 2.36
CA SER A 33 -5.89 4.12 1.07
C SER A 33 -5.92 2.59 1.04
N LEU A 34 -5.27 1.92 1.99
CA LEU A 34 -5.22 0.45 2.08
C LEU A 34 -6.19 -0.11 3.13
N ILE A 35 -6.71 0.72 4.06
CA ILE A 35 -7.42 0.21 5.25
C ILE A 35 -8.68 -0.60 4.92
N GLY A 36 -9.29 -0.33 3.76
CA GLY A 36 -10.44 -1.10 3.26
C GLY A 36 -10.08 -2.43 2.58
N HIS A 37 -8.79 -2.77 2.45
CA HIS A 37 -8.35 -4.02 1.82
C HIS A 37 -8.89 -5.24 2.56
N HIS A 38 -9.36 -6.27 1.84
CA HIS A 38 -10.03 -7.44 2.42
C HIS A 38 -9.14 -8.35 3.28
N CYS A 39 -7.82 -8.23 3.19
CA CYS A 39 -6.85 -9.10 3.88
C CYS A 39 -6.04 -8.34 4.94
N ASP A 40 -6.26 -8.63 6.24
CA ASP A 40 -5.49 -8.05 7.35
C ASP A 40 -4.00 -8.43 7.30
N ARG A 41 -3.69 -9.64 6.83
CA ARG A 41 -2.31 -10.10 6.64
C ARG A 41 -1.56 -9.28 5.61
N TYR A 42 -2.22 -8.92 4.50
CA TYR A 42 -1.65 -8.01 3.49
C TYR A 42 -1.29 -6.65 4.10
N LEU A 43 -2.20 -6.06 4.88
CA LEU A 43 -1.97 -4.78 5.55
C LEU A 43 -0.77 -4.85 6.50
N TRP A 44 -0.68 -5.91 7.28
CA TRP A 44 0.42 -6.12 8.23
C TRP A 44 1.76 -6.31 7.48
N LEU A 45 1.80 -7.15 6.45
CA LEU A 45 3.01 -7.41 5.64
C LEU A 45 3.50 -6.14 4.95
N THR A 46 2.58 -5.32 4.41
CA THR A 46 2.90 -4.03 3.81
C THR A 46 3.45 -3.05 4.85
N PHE A 47 2.81 -2.93 6.02
CA PHE A 47 3.29 -2.07 7.11
C PHE A 47 4.68 -2.50 7.62
N ARG A 48 4.97 -3.79 7.61
CA ARG A 48 6.27 -4.37 8.01
C ARG A 48 7.32 -4.38 6.89
N TRP A 49 7.02 -3.84 5.70
CA TRP A 49 7.95 -3.84 4.56
C TRP A 49 8.48 -5.24 4.23
N SER A 50 7.60 -6.24 4.36
CA SER A 50 7.99 -7.64 4.17
C SER A 50 8.36 -7.96 2.73
N VAL A 51 7.87 -7.16 1.80
CA VAL A 51 8.08 -7.27 0.36
C VAL A 51 8.16 -5.87 -0.23
N SER A 52 9.18 -5.60 -1.03
CA SER A 52 9.23 -4.39 -1.86
C SER A 52 8.39 -4.61 -3.12
N PRO A 53 7.28 -3.89 -3.31
CA PRO A 53 6.51 -4.00 -4.53
C PRO A 53 7.39 -3.62 -5.74
N GLN A 54 7.29 -4.42 -6.79
CA GLN A 54 8.00 -4.15 -8.04
C GLN A 54 6.97 -4.05 -9.15
N PHE A 55 6.78 -2.85 -9.65
CA PHE A 55 5.87 -2.59 -10.76
C PHE A 55 6.65 -2.50 -12.07
N GLU A 56 6.06 -3.01 -13.14
CA GLU A 56 6.56 -2.79 -14.49
C GLU A 56 6.41 -1.32 -14.88
N GLY A 57 7.32 -0.82 -15.72
CA GLY A 57 7.31 0.58 -16.16
C GLY A 57 5.98 1.03 -16.79
N ARG A 58 5.25 0.12 -17.43
CA ARG A 58 3.90 0.37 -17.94
C ARG A 58 2.91 0.72 -16.82
N VAL A 59 2.95 -0.04 -15.72
CA VAL A 59 2.09 0.16 -14.55
C VAL A 59 2.44 1.46 -13.85
N LEU A 60 3.74 1.73 -13.64
CA LEU A 60 4.20 3.01 -13.06
C LEU A 60 3.78 4.21 -13.91
N ARG A 61 3.79 4.06 -15.26
CA ARG A 61 3.28 5.08 -16.17
C ARG A 61 1.76 5.26 -16.01
N LEU A 62 1.01 4.19 -15.76
CA LEU A 62 -0.42 4.26 -15.47
C LEU A 62 -0.68 5.05 -14.18
N PHE A 63 0.10 4.80 -13.12
CA PHE A 63 0.01 5.60 -11.88
C PHE A 63 0.27 7.09 -12.13
N ASN A 64 1.24 7.42 -12.99
CA ASN A 64 1.49 8.81 -13.37
C ASN A 64 0.32 9.43 -14.15
N THR A 65 -0.48 8.65 -14.88
CA THR A 65 -1.72 9.13 -15.51
C THR A 65 -2.71 9.59 -14.44
N GLY A 66 -2.90 8.82 -13.37
CA GLY A 66 -3.75 9.23 -12.24
C GLY A 66 -3.34 10.59 -11.66
N LYS A 67 -2.04 10.75 -11.33
CA LYS A 67 -1.51 12.03 -10.79
C LYS A 67 -1.74 13.23 -11.72
N ARG A 68 -1.71 13.04 -13.03
CA ARG A 68 -2.00 14.09 -14.02
C ARG A 68 -3.48 14.44 -14.08
N GLU A 69 -4.34 13.44 -13.96
CA GLU A 69 -5.80 13.65 -13.92
C GLU A 69 -6.24 14.36 -12.62
N GLU A 70 -5.63 14.06 -11.49
CA GLU A 70 -5.86 14.81 -10.26
C GLU A 70 -5.61 16.31 -10.46
N ALA A 71 -4.48 16.68 -11.04
CA ALA A 71 -4.15 18.08 -11.33
C ALA A 71 -5.17 18.74 -12.29
N ARG A 72 -5.61 18.01 -13.32
CA ARG A 72 -6.64 18.48 -14.25
C ARG A 72 -7.97 18.74 -13.55
N VAL A 73 -8.41 17.80 -12.70
CA VAL A 73 -9.65 17.95 -11.93
C VAL A 73 -9.59 19.17 -11.00
N TYR A 74 -8.44 19.42 -10.36
CA TYR A 74 -8.28 20.60 -9.50
C TYR A 74 -8.43 21.91 -10.31
N ASP A 75 -7.87 21.98 -11.49
CA ASP A 75 -7.98 23.17 -12.37
C ASP A 75 -9.41 23.35 -12.89
N GLU A 76 -10.10 22.28 -13.24
CA GLU A 76 -11.50 22.29 -13.67
C GLU A 76 -12.44 22.74 -12.53
N LEU A 77 -12.25 22.22 -11.32
CA LEU A 77 -13.02 22.63 -10.14
C LEU A 77 -12.80 24.10 -9.79
N ARG A 78 -11.56 24.58 -9.83
CA ARG A 78 -11.24 26.00 -9.64
C ARG A 78 -11.88 26.88 -10.72
N ALA A 79 -11.90 26.44 -11.97
CA ALA A 79 -12.52 27.17 -13.08
C ALA A 79 -14.03 27.38 -12.91
N ILE A 80 -14.72 26.48 -12.21
CA ILE A 80 -16.16 26.64 -11.88
C ILE A 80 -16.39 27.31 -10.52
N GLY A 81 -15.34 27.84 -9.90
CA GLY A 81 -15.43 28.64 -8.66
C GLY A 81 -15.33 27.85 -7.36
N VAL A 82 -14.92 26.59 -7.39
CA VAL A 82 -14.64 25.81 -6.18
C VAL A 82 -13.27 26.18 -5.63
N GLU A 83 -13.19 26.50 -4.35
CA GLU A 83 -11.95 26.70 -3.62
C GLU A 83 -11.37 25.32 -3.26
N ILE A 84 -10.20 24.96 -3.82
CA ILE A 84 -9.53 23.68 -3.58
C ILE A 84 -8.16 23.90 -2.95
N HIS A 85 -7.95 23.28 -1.78
CA HIS A 85 -6.67 23.19 -1.10
C HIS A 85 -6.13 21.76 -1.20
N THR A 86 -4.98 21.61 -1.82
CA THR A 86 -4.27 20.34 -1.99
C THR A 86 -3.01 20.26 -1.13
N GLU A 87 -2.54 21.43 -0.67
CA GLU A 87 -1.31 21.59 0.08
C GLU A 87 -1.51 22.51 1.30
N GLU A 88 -0.73 22.23 2.32
CA GLU A 88 -0.53 23.09 3.49
C GLU A 88 0.96 23.37 3.66
N ASN A 89 1.36 24.64 3.70
CA ASN A 89 2.77 25.05 3.79
C ASN A 89 3.68 24.45 2.68
N GLY A 90 3.17 24.33 1.45
CA GLY A 90 3.89 23.80 0.29
C GLY A 90 4.10 22.29 0.32
N LYS A 91 3.33 21.58 1.14
CA LYS A 91 3.31 20.12 1.21
C LYS A 91 1.88 19.60 1.13
N GLN A 92 1.71 18.46 0.49
CA GLN A 92 0.41 17.77 0.43
C GLN A 92 -0.20 17.66 1.83
N ILE A 93 -1.51 17.86 1.94
CA ILE A 93 -2.25 17.77 3.21
C ILE A 93 -2.15 16.31 3.70
N ILE A 94 -1.63 16.14 4.92
CA ILE A 94 -1.42 14.84 5.54
C ILE A 94 -2.23 14.75 6.82
N CYS A 95 -2.95 13.66 7.00
CA CYS A 95 -3.57 13.33 8.28
C CYS A 95 -2.96 12.05 8.88
N ARG A 96 -2.90 12.00 10.21
CA ARG A 96 -2.37 10.89 10.99
C ARG A 96 -3.23 10.64 12.22
N ASP A 97 -3.35 9.38 12.59
CA ASP A 97 -3.88 9.01 13.89
C ASP A 97 -2.90 9.42 15.02
N PRO A 98 -3.32 9.47 16.28
CA PRO A 98 -2.45 9.84 17.39
C PRO A 98 -1.19 8.98 17.54
N SER A 99 -1.21 7.71 17.11
CA SER A 99 -0.02 6.85 17.13
C SER A 99 1.04 7.27 16.10
N GLY A 100 0.66 8.01 15.06
CA GLY A 100 1.49 8.37 13.92
C GLY A 100 1.74 7.23 12.92
N HIS A 101 1.20 6.04 13.18
CA HIS A 101 1.41 4.85 12.35
C HIS A 101 0.30 4.60 11.33
N PHE A 102 -0.79 5.33 11.39
CA PHE A 102 -1.91 5.22 10.46
C PHE A 102 -2.32 6.57 9.91
N GLY A 103 -2.62 6.66 8.62
CA GLY A 103 -3.07 7.89 7.97
C GLY A 103 -2.75 7.92 6.50
N GLY A 104 -2.70 9.12 5.92
CA GLY A 104 -2.40 9.29 4.50
C GLY A 104 -2.34 10.74 4.08
N SER A 105 -2.15 10.95 2.79
CA SER A 105 -2.26 12.25 2.14
C SER A 105 -3.62 12.34 1.48
N LEU A 106 -4.25 13.51 1.59
CA LEU A 106 -5.52 13.81 0.92
C LEU A 106 -5.23 14.32 -0.50
N ASP A 107 -6.11 13.98 -1.45
CA ASP A 107 -6.09 14.61 -2.76
C ASP A 107 -6.47 16.10 -2.62
N GLY A 108 -7.36 16.43 -1.69
CA GLY A 108 -7.67 17.82 -1.34
C GLY A 108 -8.84 17.96 -0.38
N ILE A 109 -9.07 19.21 0.02
CA ILE A 109 -10.31 19.68 0.65
C ILE A 109 -10.86 20.84 -0.15
N GLY A 110 -12.19 20.92 -0.29
CA GLY A 110 -12.81 21.96 -1.10
C GLY A 110 -14.03 22.60 -0.47
N LEU A 111 -14.31 23.82 -0.89
CA LEU A 111 -15.49 24.64 -0.53
C LEU A 111 -16.08 25.26 -1.80
N GLY A 112 -17.39 25.42 -1.84
CA GLY A 112 -18.04 26.07 -2.98
C GLY A 112 -18.51 25.10 -4.06
N PHE A 113 -18.57 23.80 -3.78
CA PHE A 113 -19.15 22.84 -4.70
C PHE A 113 -20.63 23.18 -5.00
N PRO A 114 -21.09 23.07 -6.26
CA PRO A 114 -22.44 23.49 -6.63
C PRO A 114 -23.55 22.91 -5.77
N GLU A 115 -23.47 21.64 -5.36
CA GLU A 115 -24.47 20.96 -4.54
C GLU A 115 -24.35 21.28 -3.04
N ALA A 116 -23.19 21.77 -2.58
CA ALA A 116 -22.90 22.05 -1.18
C ALA A 116 -22.02 23.31 -1.00
N PRO A 117 -22.45 24.50 -1.46
CA PRO A 117 -21.58 25.66 -1.64
C PRO A 117 -21.05 26.28 -0.33
N LYS A 118 -21.58 25.91 0.82
CA LYS A 118 -21.21 26.46 2.13
C LYS A 118 -20.54 25.44 3.04
N THR A 119 -20.18 24.27 2.52
CA THR A 119 -19.65 23.17 3.34
C THR A 119 -18.31 22.70 2.81
N TRP A 120 -17.32 22.64 3.68
CA TRP A 120 -16.05 22.00 3.41
C TRP A 120 -16.23 20.49 3.23
N ALA A 121 -15.54 19.93 2.26
CA ALA A 121 -15.57 18.50 1.98
C ALA A 121 -14.18 17.96 1.65
N VAL A 122 -13.92 16.69 1.98
CA VAL A 122 -12.80 15.95 1.41
C VAL A 122 -13.05 15.78 -0.08
N LEU A 123 -12.04 15.99 -0.91
CA LEU A 123 -12.03 15.61 -2.31
C LEU A 123 -11.21 14.34 -2.48
N GLU A 124 -11.78 13.33 -3.11
CA GLU A 124 -11.12 12.07 -3.47
C GLU A 124 -11.23 11.84 -4.96
N VAL A 125 -10.12 11.94 -5.69
CA VAL A 125 -10.07 11.81 -7.16
C VAL A 125 -9.56 10.45 -7.55
N LYS A 126 -10.24 9.78 -8.46
CA LYS A 126 -9.83 8.47 -8.98
C LYS A 126 -10.00 8.39 -10.50
N THR A 127 -9.07 7.74 -11.15
CA THR A 127 -9.22 7.33 -12.56
C THR A 127 -9.62 5.86 -12.62
N CYS A 128 -10.50 5.50 -13.53
CA CYS A 128 -10.87 4.11 -13.74
C CYS A 128 -11.06 3.79 -15.23
N ASN A 129 -10.99 2.50 -15.57
CA ASN A 129 -11.32 2.03 -16.93
C ASN A 129 -12.84 2.04 -17.17
N ALA A 130 -13.23 1.94 -18.43
CA ALA A 130 -14.64 1.98 -18.85
C ALA A 130 -15.51 0.93 -18.15
N SER A 131 -14.98 -0.28 -17.91
CA SER A 131 -15.74 -1.36 -17.23
C SER A 131 -16.04 -1.02 -15.77
N SER A 132 -15.02 -0.57 -15.03
CA SER A 132 -15.14 -0.15 -13.63
C SER A 132 -16.02 1.09 -13.49
N PHE A 133 -15.85 2.08 -14.38
CA PHE A 133 -16.69 3.27 -14.45
C PHE A 133 -18.17 2.93 -14.69
N ALA A 134 -18.48 2.05 -15.65
CA ALA A 134 -19.84 1.64 -15.95
C ALA A 134 -20.54 0.95 -14.76
N LYS A 135 -19.83 0.12 -14.00
CA LYS A 135 -20.35 -0.48 -12.76
C LYS A 135 -20.71 0.59 -11.73
N LEU A 136 -19.79 1.51 -11.48
CA LEU A 136 -19.98 2.61 -10.54
C LEU A 136 -21.15 3.52 -10.96
N ALA A 137 -21.19 3.95 -12.20
CA ALA A 137 -22.28 4.79 -12.74
C ALA A 137 -23.65 4.11 -12.71
N LYS A 138 -23.70 2.77 -12.84
CA LYS A 138 -24.91 1.98 -12.74
C LYS A 138 -25.39 1.82 -11.31
N SER A 139 -24.49 1.45 -10.39
CA SER A 139 -24.84 1.19 -8.98
C SER A 139 -25.09 2.49 -8.21
N LYS A 140 -24.43 3.57 -8.60
CA LYS A 140 -24.45 4.88 -7.91
C LYS A 140 -24.10 4.73 -6.42
N SER A 141 -23.14 3.86 -6.12
CA SER A 141 -22.69 3.60 -4.75
C SER A 141 -21.20 3.27 -4.69
N VAL A 142 -20.41 4.24 -4.31
CA VAL A 142 -18.97 4.04 -4.01
C VAL A 142 -18.79 3.03 -2.88
N LYS A 143 -19.66 3.05 -1.87
CA LYS A 143 -19.62 2.08 -0.75
C LYS A 143 -19.73 0.64 -1.25
N ALA A 144 -20.58 0.38 -2.25
CA ALA A 144 -20.79 -0.96 -2.80
C ALA A 144 -19.69 -1.39 -3.79
N GLU A 145 -19.33 -0.49 -4.72
CA GLU A 145 -18.44 -0.83 -5.83
C GLU A 145 -16.97 -0.61 -5.49
N LYS A 146 -16.68 0.31 -4.56
CA LYS A 146 -15.33 0.74 -4.18
C LYS A 146 -15.18 0.81 -2.65
N PRO A 147 -15.38 -0.31 -1.92
CA PRO A 147 -15.37 -0.32 -0.45
C PRO A 147 -14.04 0.19 0.14
N GLN A 148 -12.94 0.00 -0.56
CA GLN A 148 -11.62 0.49 -0.13
C GLN A 148 -11.54 2.02 -0.21
N HIS A 149 -12.01 2.65 -1.30
CA HIS A 149 -12.09 4.11 -1.41
C HIS A 149 -13.08 4.69 -0.40
N TYR A 150 -14.20 3.99 -0.16
CA TYR A 150 -15.15 4.39 0.88
C TYR A 150 -14.47 4.43 2.25
N ALA A 151 -13.75 3.37 2.64
CA ALA A 151 -13.02 3.32 3.91
C ALA A 151 -11.93 4.40 4.01
N GLN A 152 -11.26 4.72 2.91
CA GLN A 152 -10.28 5.81 2.82
C GLN A 152 -10.94 7.16 3.11
N MET A 153 -12.05 7.48 2.43
CA MET A 153 -12.79 8.74 2.65
C MET A 153 -13.34 8.84 4.08
N GLN A 154 -13.89 7.76 4.64
CA GLN A 154 -14.36 7.75 6.04
C GLN A 154 -13.21 8.02 7.01
N THR A 155 -12.02 7.48 6.74
CA THR A 155 -10.82 7.75 7.54
C THR A 155 -10.43 9.23 7.47
N TYR A 156 -10.39 9.81 6.27
CA TYR A 156 -10.03 11.21 6.09
C TYR A 156 -11.06 12.16 6.70
N MET A 157 -12.35 11.93 6.47
CA MET A 157 -13.41 12.73 7.09
C MET A 157 -13.33 12.71 8.62
N GLY A 158 -13.14 11.52 9.20
CA GLY A 158 -13.03 11.39 10.66
C GLY A 158 -11.79 12.07 11.24
N MET A 159 -10.62 11.95 10.58
CA MET A 159 -9.38 12.59 11.03
C MET A 159 -9.39 14.12 10.86
N MET A 160 -10.06 14.63 9.82
CA MET A 160 -10.16 16.06 9.52
C MET A 160 -11.36 16.76 10.22
N GLY A 161 -12.27 15.97 10.83
CA GLY A 161 -13.49 16.51 11.42
C GLY A 161 -14.48 17.06 10.38
N LEU A 162 -14.48 16.50 9.16
CA LEU A 162 -15.38 16.87 8.07
C LEU A 162 -16.54 15.86 7.99
N ASP A 163 -17.72 16.33 7.58
CA ASP A 163 -18.94 15.52 7.56
C ASP A 163 -19.29 14.93 6.19
N ARG A 164 -18.52 15.27 5.15
CA ARG A 164 -18.73 14.78 3.78
C ARG A 164 -17.47 14.74 2.95
N ALA A 165 -17.51 13.90 1.93
CA ALA A 165 -16.50 13.83 0.87
C ALA A 165 -17.19 13.88 -0.49
N LEU A 166 -16.54 14.49 -1.47
CA LEU A 166 -16.88 14.35 -2.88
C LEU A 166 -15.95 13.30 -3.49
N TYR A 167 -16.51 12.17 -3.88
CA TYR A 167 -15.83 11.20 -4.71
C TYR A 167 -15.92 11.64 -6.16
N PHE A 168 -14.79 11.77 -6.85
CA PHE A 168 -14.70 12.23 -8.22
C PHE A 168 -13.97 11.17 -9.06
N ALA A 169 -14.68 10.53 -9.98
CA ALA A 169 -14.10 9.50 -10.85
C ALA A 169 -14.05 9.96 -12.31
N VAL A 170 -12.88 9.77 -12.94
CA VAL A 170 -12.65 10.04 -14.36
C VAL A 170 -12.53 8.70 -15.09
N ASN A 171 -13.34 8.51 -16.13
CA ASN A 171 -13.17 7.39 -17.06
C ASN A 171 -12.01 7.68 -18.01
N LYS A 172 -10.87 7.05 -17.80
CA LYS A 172 -9.65 7.28 -18.60
C LYS A 172 -9.76 6.86 -20.08
N ASP A 173 -10.83 6.16 -20.46
CA ASP A 173 -11.06 5.67 -21.83
C ASP A 173 -12.01 6.58 -22.62
N SER A 174 -12.82 7.43 -21.94
CA SER A 174 -13.82 8.30 -22.60
C SER A 174 -13.88 9.72 -22.06
N ASP A 175 -13.10 10.05 -21.01
CA ASP A 175 -13.17 11.32 -20.26
C ASP A 175 -14.54 11.62 -19.59
N ASP A 176 -15.44 10.64 -19.48
CA ASP A 176 -16.67 10.81 -18.71
C ASP A 176 -16.37 11.01 -17.24
N LEU A 177 -17.19 11.85 -16.57
CA LEU A 177 -17.06 12.18 -15.16
C LEU A 177 -18.20 11.56 -14.36
N TYR A 178 -17.87 11.08 -13.16
CA TYR A 178 -18.82 10.63 -12.16
C TYR A 178 -18.50 11.28 -10.83
N THR A 179 -19.52 11.83 -10.18
CA THR A 179 -19.40 12.38 -8.83
C THR A 179 -20.42 11.77 -7.89
N GLU A 180 -20.01 11.53 -6.63
CA GLU A 180 -20.89 11.04 -5.57
C GLU A 180 -20.54 11.69 -4.24
N TRP A 181 -21.55 12.24 -3.58
CA TRP A 181 -21.41 12.72 -2.21
C TRP A 181 -21.45 11.56 -1.22
N VAL A 182 -20.39 11.41 -0.46
CA VAL A 182 -20.28 10.41 0.61
C VAL A 182 -20.36 11.14 1.95
N HIS A 183 -21.32 10.76 2.79
CA HIS A 183 -21.46 11.31 4.14
C HIS A 183 -20.60 10.56 5.16
N ALA A 184 -20.18 11.28 6.20
CA ALA A 184 -19.41 10.68 7.28
C ALA A 184 -20.22 9.60 8.00
N ASP A 185 -19.61 8.44 8.15
CA ASP A 185 -20.09 7.29 8.90
C ASP A 185 -19.12 7.08 10.07
N LYS A 186 -19.54 7.53 11.25
CA LYS A 186 -18.71 7.47 12.46
C LYS A 186 -18.31 6.03 12.82
N GLU A 187 -19.17 5.08 12.60
CA GLU A 187 -18.90 3.67 12.88
C GLU A 187 -17.82 3.14 11.95
N ALA A 188 -17.95 3.38 10.64
CA ALA A 188 -16.94 2.99 9.65
C ALA A 188 -15.55 3.62 9.95
N TYR A 189 -15.52 4.89 10.40
CA TYR A 189 -14.28 5.53 10.83
C TYR A 189 -13.66 4.87 12.06
N LEU A 190 -14.45 4.59 13.08
CA LEU A 190 -13.98 3.94 14.30
C LEU A 190 -13.50 2.52 14.04
N ASP A 191 -14.16 1.79 13.16
CA ASP A 191 -13.74 0.45 12.72
C ASP A 191 -12.40 0.50 11.98
N ALA A 192 -12.21 1.49 11.10
CA ALA A 192 -10.92 1.69 10.41
C ALA A 192 -9.79 1.97 11.40
N LEU A 193 -10.02 2.84 12.40
CA LEU A 193 -9.05 3.12 13.46
C LEU A 193 -8.73 1.88 14.31
N ALA A 194 -9.75 1.15 14.74
CA ALA A 194 -9.58 -0.08 15.53
C ALA A 194 -8.82 -1.15 14.73
N ARG A 195 -9.14 -1.28 13.43
CA ARG A 195 -8.44 -2.17 12.50
C ARG A 195 -6.97 -1.79 12.36
N ALA A 196 -6.68 -0.52 12.10
CA ALA A 196 -5.32 -0.02 11.97
C ALA A 196 -4.51 -0.25 13.24
N LYS A 197 -5.08 0.06 14.42
CA LYS A 197 -4.45 -0.18 15.72
C LYS A 197 -4.12 -1.66 15.93
N ARG A 198 -5.05 -2.57 15.58
CA ARG A 198 -4.82 -4.01 15.67
C ARG A 198 -3.67 -4.46 14.77
N ILE A 199 -3.65 -4.00 13.52
CA ILE A 199 -2.60 -4.33 12.53
C ILE A 199 -1.23 -3.81 12.98
N VAL A 200 -1.14 -2.55 13.37
CA VAL A 200 0.11 -1.91 13.79
C VAL A 200 0.74 -2.63 14.99
N ASN A 201 -0.08 -3.01 15.98
CA ASN A 201 0.39 -3.60 17.24
C ASN A 201 0.53 -5.12 17.18
N ALA A 202 0.14 -5.78 16.10
CA ALA A 202 0.29 -7.23 15.99
C ALA A 202 1.77 -7.63 15.92
N ALA A 203 2.20 -8.49 16.83
CA ALA A 203 3.57 -9.01 16.87
C ALA A 203 3.85 -10.05 15.76
N SER A 204 2.80 -10.69 15.25
CA SER A 204 2.84 -11.68 14.18
C SER A 204 1.78 -11.35 13.13
N PRO A 205 1.95 -11.80 11.87
CA PRO A 205 0.98 -11.53 10.83
C PRO A 205 -0.37 -12.19 11.13
N PRO A 206 -1.49 -11.51 10.88
CA PRO A 206 -2.82 -12.11 10.94
C PRO A 206 -2.95 -13.36 10.04
N SER A 207 -4.00 -14.15 10.26
CA SER A 207 -4.30 -15.31 9.44
C SER A 207 -4.47 -14.93 7.97
N ARG A 208 -4.18 -15.86 7.07
CA ARG A 208 -4.49 -15.74 5.65
C ARG A 208 -6.00 -15.70 5.45
N ILE A 209 -6.46 -15.07 4.37
CA ILE A 209 -7.89 -15.13 3.99
C ILE A 209 -8.26 -16.50 3.43
N SER A 210 -7.28 -17.27 2.94
CA SER A 210 -7.43 -18.63 2.48
C SER A 210 -6.13 -19.39 2.63
N GLU A 211 -6.18 -20.63 3.03
CA GLU A 211 -5.04 -21.56 3.00
C GLU A 211 -4.89 -22.23 1.63
N ASP A 212 -5.91 -22.17 0.77
CA ASP A 212 -5.85 -22.66 -0.59
C ASP A 212 -4.98 -21.74 -1.47
N PRO A 213 -3.83 -22.22 -1.99
CA PRO A 213 -2.99 -21.45 -2.89
C PRO A 213 -3.66 -21.15 -4.25
N ALA A 214 -4.75 -21.85 -4.59
CA ALA A 214 -5.54 -21.59 -5.80
C ALA A 214 -6.53 -20.44 -5.66
N ASN A 215 -6.75 -19.94 -4.42
CA ASN A 215 -7.65 -18.81 -4.19
C ASN A 215 -7.23 -17.61 -5.07
N TRP A 216 -8.18 -17.07 -5.85
CA TRP A 216 -7.89 -16.05 -6.85
C TRP A 216 -7.39 -14.74 -6.24
N GLN A 217 -7.94 -14.31 -5.09
CA GLN A 217 -7.51 -13.08 -4.40
C GLN A 217 -6.06 -13.22 -3.90
N CYS A 218 -5.68 -14.41 -3.43
CA CYS A 218 -4.30 -14.67 -3.03
C CYS A 218 -3.35 -14.70 -4.25
N LYS A 219 -3.75 -15.32 -5.36
CA LYS A 219 -2.93 -15.38 -6.59
C LYS A 219 -2.61 -14.01 -7.18
N MET A 220 -3.55 -13.07 -7.05
CA MET A 220 -3.39 -11.70 -7.54
C MET A 220 -2.64 -10.79 -6.55
N CYS A 221 -2.30 -11.28 -5.37
CA CYS A 221 -1.69 -10.50 -4.31
C CYS A 221 -0.16 -10.49 -4.41
N ASP A 222 0.47 -9.32 -4.26
CA ASP A 222 1.93 -9.17 -4.24
C ASP A 222 2.63 -10.00 -3.14
N MET A 223 1.87 -10.33 -2.08
CA MET A 223 2.36 -11.15 -0.97
C MET A 223 2.20 -12.66 -1.23
N TYR A 224 1.71 -13.08 -2.40
CA TYR A 224 1.42 -14.48 -2.72
C TYR A 224 2.60 -15.40 -2.48
N LYS A 225 3.78 -15.01 -2.96
CA LYS A 225 5.00 -15.83 -2.86
C LYS A 225 5.42 -16.01 -1.40
N LEU A 226 5.32 -14.97 -0.59
CA LEU A 226 5.57 -15.04 0.85
C LEU A 226 4.52 -15.92 1.56
N CYS A 227 3.25 -15.78 1.19
CA CYS A 227 2.16 -16.49 1.87
C CYS A 227 2.02 -17.97 1.45
N HIS A 228 2.23 -18.30 0.16
CA HIS A 228 1.90 -19.60 -0.39
C HIS A 228 3.06 -20.33 -1.06
N GLN A 229 4.18 -19.65 -1.36
CA GLN A 229 5.35 -20.24 -2.00
C GLN A 229 6.60 -20.23 -1.12
N GLN A 230 6.43 -19.91 0.17
CA GLN A 230 7.49 -19.99 1.19
C GLN A 230 8.72 -19.14 0.87
N GLU A 231 8.60 -18.10 0.02
CA GLU A 231 9.67 -17.13 -0.13
C GLU A 231 9.83 -16.35 1.18
N PRO A 232 11.05 -16.18 1.69
CA PRO A 232 11.28 -15.40 2.90
C PRO A 232 11.01 -13.91 2.66
N ALA A 233 10.63 -13.21 3.73
CA ALA A 233 10.49 -11.75 3.71
C ALA A 233 11.83 -11.05 3.47
N GLU A 234 11.78 -9.77 3.14
CA GLU A 234 12.97 -8.91 3.09
C GLU A 234 13.53 -8.66 4.51
N ALA A 235 14.84 -8.76 4.64
CA ALA A 235 15.52 -8.54 5.92
C ALA A 235 15.71 -7.03 6.16
N ASN A 236 14.82 -6.44 6.94
CA ASN A 236 14.86 -5.05 7.40
C ASN A 236 14.39 -4.99 8.86
N CYS A 237 14.55 -3.85 9.56
CA CYS A 237 14.18 -3.83 10.98
C CYS A 237 12.69 -4.12 11.23
N ARG A 238 11.79 -3.79 10.32
CA ARG A 238 10.35 -4.03 10.52
C ARG A 238 9.95 -5.50 10.45
N THR A 239 10.78 -6.33 9.79
CA THR A 239 10.62 -7.79 9.76
C THR A 239 11.39 -8.51 10.85
N CYS A 240 12.11 -7.75 11.69
CA CYS A 240 12.90 -8.25 12.82
C CYS A 240 12.03 -8.39 14.09
N CYS A 241 12.22 -9.48 14.83
CA CYS A 241 11.53 -9.72 16.11
C CYS A 241 11.92 -8.71 17.20
N HIS A 242 13.06 -8.03 17.07
CA HIS A 242 13.53 -7.02 18.03
C HIS A 242 12.94 -5.62 17.77
N ALA A 243 12.22 -5.39 16.66
CA ALA A 243 11.72 -4.07 16.35
C ALA A 243 10.23 -3.92 16.66
N THR A 244 9.91 -2.86 17.40
CA THR A 244 8.56 -2.56 17.87
C THR A 244 8.14 -1.16 17.43
N PRO A 245 6.93 -0.96 16.87
CA PRO A 245 6.38 0.36 16.64
C PRO A 245 6.10 1.03 18.01
N VAL A 246 6.45 2.32 18.11
CA VAL A 246 6.21 3.13 19.31
C VAL A 246 5.54 4.46 18.91
N GLU A 247 5.04 5.21 19.88
CA GLU A 247 4.29 6.46 19.61
C GLU A 247 5.00 7.43 18.66
N GLY A 248 4.21 8.25 17.99
CA GLY A 248 4.68 9.27 17.04
C GLY A 248 5.22 8.71 15.73
N GLY A 249 4.76 7.55 15.28
CA GLY A 249 5.17 6.90 14.04
C GLY A 249 6.59 6.31 14.09
N LYS A 250 7.19 6.26 15.27
CA LYS A 250 8.58 5.85 15.47
C LYS A 250 8.71 4.34 15.69
N TRP A 251 9.92 3.82 15.54
CA TRP A 251 10.27 2.44 15.79
C TRP A 251 11.41 2.33 16.78
N HIS A 252 11.36 1.31 17.64
CA HIS A 252 12.37 1.02 18.66
C HIS A 252 13.00 -0.35 18.43
N CYS A 253 14.31 -0.45 18.61
CA CYS A 253 15.04 -1.73 18.61
C CYS A 253 15.25 -2.17 20.04
N ASN A 254 14.65 -3.28 20.45
CA ASN A 254 14.79 -3.82 21.80
C ASN A 254 16.17 -4.43 22.05
N GLU A 255 16.83 -4.99 21.01
CA GLU A 255 18.18 -5.55 21.11
C GLU A 255 19.22 -4.49 21.47
N TYR A 256 19.12 -3.30 20.88
CA TYR A 256 20.06 -2.21 21.11
C TYR A 256 19.50 -1.07 21.97
N SER A 257 18.29 -1.24 22.50
CA SER A 257 17.60 -0.23 23.32
C SER A 257 17.62 1.18 22.72
N LYS A 258 17.36 1.31 21.40
CA LYS A 258 17.45 2.59 20.68
C LYS A 258 16.32 2.80 19.67
N GLY A 259 16.03 4.08 19.39
CA GLY A 259 15.14 4.46 18.30
C GLY A 259 15.76 4.13 16.92
N LEU A 260 14.91 3.83 15.94
CA LEU A 260 15.32 3.48 14.58
C LEU A 260 14.88 4.59 13.61
N SER A 261 15.83 5.22 12.91
CA SER A 261 15.51 6.09 11.76
C SER A 261 14.98 5.26 10.59
N ALA A 262 14.35 5.90 9.60
CA ALA A 262 13.84 5.22 8.41
C ALA A 262 14.95 4.50 7.64
N GLU A 263 16.12 5.12 7.52
CA GLU A 263 17.30 4.53 6.87
C GLU A 263 17.82 3.30 7.63
N ALA A 264 17.89 3.39 8.96
CA ALA A 264 18.28 2.25 9.80
C ALA A 264 17.30 1.10 9.69
N GLN A 265 15.98 1.41 9.63
CA GLN A 265 14.93 0.40 9.41
C GLN A 265 15.13 -0.32 8.08
N ARG A 266 15.39 0.39 6.98
CA ARG A 266 15.62 -0.19 5.64
C ARG A 266 16.90 -1.03 5.58
N ALA A 267 17.98 -0.54 6.18
CA ALA A 267 19.27 -1.20 6.14
C ALA A 267 19.28 -2.55 6.89
N GLY A 268 18.50 -2.66 7.98
CA GLY A 268 18.61 -3.77 8.90
C GLY A 268 20.01 -3.89 9.49
N CYS A 269 20.29 -4.91 10.30
CA CYS A 269 21.59 -5.15 10.91
C CYS A 269 21.95 -6.64 10.92
N ASP A 270 23.17 -6.98 11.37
CA ASP A 270 23.62 -8.37 11.43
C ASP A 270 23.01 -9.16 12.59
N SER A 271 22.44 -8.49 13.60
CA SER A 271 21.66 -9.12 14.69
C SER A 271 20.19 -9.35 14.33
N HIS A 272 19.83 -9.17 13.05
CA HIS A 272 18.46 -9.39 12.61
C HIS A 272 18.05 -10.85 12.76
N ILE A 273 16.89 -11.06 13.41
CA ILE A 273 16.20 -12.34 13.50
C ILE A 273 14.79 -12.09 12.96
N PHE A 274 14.35 -12.87 12.00
CA PHE A 274 13.00 -12.72 11.46
C PHE A 274 11.92 -12.96 12.51
N ILE A 275 10.82 -12.22 12.41
CA ILE A 275 9.56 -12.63 13.04
C ILE A 275 9.24 -14.05 12.50
N PRO A 276 9.04 -15.05 13.35
CA PRO A 276 9.02 -16.45 12.93
C PRO A 276 8.11 -16.78 11.75
N ALA A 277 6.93 -16.17 11.68
CA ALA A 277 5.98 -16.37 10.59
C ALA A 277 6.40 -15.79 9.22
N LEU A 278 7.55 -15.13 9.12
CA LEU A 278 8.11 -14.56 7.89
C LEU A 278 9.21 -15.41 7.25
N VAL A 279 9.46 -16.58 7.79
CA VAL A 279 10.47 -17.53 7.33
C VAL A 279 9.80 -18.82 6.91
N HIS A 280 10.42 -19.51 5.93
CA HIS A 280 10.02 -20.85 5.55
C HIS A 280 10.33 -21.86 6.66
N GLY A 281 9.36 -22.69 6.98
CA GLY A 281 9.44 -23.72 8.00
C GLY A 281 8.64 -23.40 9.26
N THR A 282 8.43 -24.42 10.06
CA THR A 282 7.73 -24.33 11.34
C THR A 282 8.74 -24.07 12.46
N PRO A 283 8.60 -23.01 13.27
CA PRO A 283 9.48 -22.79 14.39
C PRO A 283 9.34 -23.93 15.41
N VAL A 284 10.44 -24.58 15.77
CA VAL A 284 10.48 -25.74 16.67
C VAL A 284 11.26 -25.47 17.95
N ASP A 285 12.20 -24.52 17.92
CA ASP A 285 12.99 -24.10 19.09
C ASP A 285 13.40 -22.63 18.95
N GLY A 286 13.78 -21.99 20.04
CA GLY A 286 14.24 -20.61 20.06
C GLY A 286 15.04 -20.27 21.31
N GLY A 287 16.02 -19.40 21.14
CA GLY A 287 16.85 -18.85 22.20
C GLY A 287 16.95 -17.32 22.09
N VAL A 288 17.80 -16.74 22.91
CA VAL A 288 17.98 -15.28 22.97
C VAL A 288 18.36 -14.71 21.61
N ASN A 289 19.17 -15.44 20.82
CA ASN A 289 19.77 -14.97 19.59
C ASN A 289 19.51 -15.86 18.38
N PHE A 290 18.51 -16.74 18.44
CA PHE A 290 18.14 -17.56 17.27
C PHE A 290 16.69 -18.06 17.37
N VAL A 291 16.15 -18.43 16.19
CA VAL A 291 14.95 -19.27 16.06
C VAL A 291 15.34 -20.47 15.17
N GLU A 292 14.99 -21.67 15.60
CA GLU A 292 15.17 -22.90 14.82
C GLU A 292 13.87 -23.29 14.12
N TYR A 293 13.99 -23.64 12.86
CA TYR A 293 12.87 -23.98 11.99
C TYR A 293 13.02 -25.39 11.47
N PHE A 294 11.92 -26.13 11.43
CA PHE A 294 11.79 -27.41 10.75
C PHE A 294 11.13 -27.21 9.37
N VAL A 295 11.72 -27.76 8.33
CA VAL A 295 11.24 -27.68 6.93
C VAL A 295 10.61 -29.00 6.55
N GLU A 296 9.27 -29.07 6.52
CA GLU A 296 8.53 -30.30 6.23
C GLU A 296 8.92 -30.97 4.89
N GLY A 297 9.20 -30.15 3.86
CA GLY A 297 9.54 -30.65 2.51
C GLY A 297 10.88 -31.37 2.40
N THR A 298 11.85 -31.07 3.31
CA THR A 298 13.19 -31.69 3.33
C THR A 298 13.46 -32.52 4.56
N GLY A 299 12.66 -32.36 5.61
CA GLY A 299 12.91 -32.98 6.93
C GLY A 299 14.09 -32.38 7.70
N GLU A 300 14.64 -31.27 7.24
CA GLU A 300 15.81 -30.61 7.84
C GLU A 300 15.40 -29.51 8.79
N THR A 301 16.32 -29.18 9.72
CA THR A 301 16.22 -27.98 10.55
C THR A 301 17.32 -26.98 10.21
N PHE A 302 17.03 -25.69 10.42
CA PHE A 302 18.02 -24.64 10.36
C PHE A 302 17.75 -23.58 11.39
N LYS A 303 18.81 -22.83 11.80
CA LYS A 303 18.70 -21.72 12.74
C LYS A 303 18.89 -20.38 12.03
N ASN A 304 17.98 -19.45 12.28
CA ASN A 304 18.12 -18.04 11.88
C ASN A 304 18.62 -17.21 13.07
N GLY A 305 19.72 -16.52 12.88
CA GLY A 305 20.29 -15.66 13.91
C GLY A 305 21.72 -15.20 13.60
N PRO A 306 22.30 -14.26 14.38
CA PRO A 306 23.58 -13.64 14.09
C PRO A 306 24.76 -14.64 14.07
N ALA A 307 24.75 -15.67 14.91
CA ALA A 307 25.74 -16.75 14.95
C ALA A 307 25.40 -17.94 14.04
N HIS A 308 24.29 -17.87 13.30
CA HIS A 308 23.76 -18.95 12.47
C HIS A 308 23.49 -18.44 11.04
N THR A 309 22.47 -18.94 10.36
CA THR A 309 22.08 -18.43 9.05
C THR A 309 21.56 -17.01 9.18
N LYS A 310 22.30 -16.02 8.66
CA LYS A 310 21.93 -14.60 8.70
C LYS A 310 20.69 -14.35 7.85
N SER A 311 19.77 -13.54 8.35
CA SER A 311 18.53 -13.19 7.67
C SER A 311 18.77 -12.57 6.28
N LYS A 312 19.80 -11.76 6.11
CA LYS A 312 20.17 -11.18 4.79
C LYS A 312 20.58 -12.24 3.77
N ALA A 313 21.14 -13.36 4.20
CA ALA A 313 21.48 -14.48 3.31
C ALA A 313 20.22 -15.26 2.89
N MET A 314 19.20 -15.29 3.76
CA MET A 314 17.92 -15.93 3.47
C MET A 314 17.04 -15.06 2.56
N SER A 315 17.08 -13.74 2.77
CA SER A 315 16.31 -12.77 2.00
C SER A 315 16.87 -12.68 0.57
N LYS A 316 16.29 -13.41 -0.35
CA LYS A 316 16.66 -13.36 -1.77
C LYS A 316 16.16 -12.04 -2.37
N LYS A 317 17.00 -11.34 -3.14
CA LYS A 317 16.53 -10.28 -4.04
C LYS A 317 15.49 -10.91 -4.97
N ARG A 318 14.26 -10.46 -4.94
CA ARG A 318 13.19 -10.91 -5.85
C ARG A 318 13.67 -10.70 -7.28
N LYS A 319 13.56 -11.74 -8.10
CA LYS A 319 13.66 -11.59 -9.55
C LYS A 319 12.44 -10.79 -10.01
N LYS A 320 12.64 -9.92 -11.02
CA LYS A 320 11.52 -9.23 -11.69
C LYS A 320 10.43 -10.24 -12.01
N PRO A 321 9.13 -9.86 -11.94
CA PRO A 321 8.05 -10.71 -12.40
C PRO A 321 8.34 -11.22 -13.81
N ASP A 322 7.96 -12.45 -14.12
CA ASP A 322 8.03 -12.96 -15.49
C ASP A 322 7.17 -12.05 -16.38
N ALA A 323 7.76 -11.52 -17.44
CA ALA A 323 7.11 -10.59 -18.37
C ALA A 323 5.87 -11.18 -19.09
N ASN A 324 5.57 -12.46 -18.87
CA ASN A 324 4.42 -13.19 -19.43
C ASN A 324 3.21 -13.29 -18.49
N LEU A 325 3.33 -12.86 -17.24
CA LEU A 325 2.17 -12.65 -16.37
C LEU A 325 1.68 -11.24 -16.63
N GLU A 326 0.61 -11.09 -17.41
CA GLU A 326 -0.10 -9.81 -17.45
C GLU A 326 -0.49 -9.47 -16.00
N PRO A 327 0.08 -8.41 -15.39
CA PRO A 327 -0.39 -7.99 -14.10
C PRO A 327 -1.84 -7.58 -14.30
N PHE A 328 -2.74 -8.26 -13.64
CA PHE A 328 -4.10 -7.78 -13.48
C PHE A 328 -3.99 -6.53 -12.61
N VAL A 329 -3.83 -5.40 -13.27
CA VAL A 329 -3.95 -4.11 -12.62
C VAL A 329 -5.45 -3.93 -12.42
N ASP A 330 -5.94 -4.43 -11.30
CA ASP A 330 -7.21 -3.95 -10.79
C ASP A 330 -6.97 -2.47 -10.50
N ASP A 331 -7.73 -1.59 -11.14
CA ASP A 331 -7.65 -0.14 -10.90
C ASP A 331 -7.93 0.20 -9.42
N GLU A 332 -8.28 -0.82 -8.61
CA GLU A 332 -8.56 -0.73 -7.18
C GLU A 332 -7.31 -0.82 -6.28
N ILE A 333 -6.17 -1.29 -6.81
CA ILE A 333 -4.93 -1.44 -6.03
C ILE A 333 -3.88 -0.47 -6.56
N ILE A 334 -4.08 0.81 -6.32
CA ILE A 334 -3.02 1.80 -6.43
C ILE A 334 -2.52 2.07 -5.01
N PRO A 335 -1.35 1.55 -4.61
CA PRO A 335 -0.72 1.94 -3.35
C PRO A 335 -0.05 3.31 -3.56
N PHE A 336 -0.70 4.37 -3.16
CA PHE A 336 -0.10 5.69 -2.98
C PHE A 336 -0.08 6.09 -1.52
#